data_c2d207be4a0bd410483af6102fc4307a
#
_entry.id   c2d207be4a0bd410483af6102fc4307a
#
_cell.length_a   1.000
_cell.length_b   1.000
_cell.length_c   1.000
_cell.angle_alpha   90.00
_cell.angle_beta   90.00
_cell.angle_gamma   90.00
#
_symmetry.space_group_name_H-M   'P 1'
#
loop_
_entity.id
_entity.type
_entity.pdbx_description
1 polymer ?
#
loop_
_entity_poly.entity_id
_entity_poly.type
_entity_poly.pdbx_seq_one_letter_code
_entity_poly.pdbx_strand_id
1 'polypeptide(L)'
;MQNYFEFFNLPEQFAIDLQGLDQAYKKIQRLVHPDRFVTATEAEKRTAMQWAAMANDAYRTLGDPVRRSAYLCELNGYHVRKETHVSMDPEFLMQQLEWRELLQEARETGNRPMLEKLAEQQLYVRQKQMEVVENSLNRRQYENAAQEIRKMMFLEKFGEEIGEAFDELDSKH
;
A
#
# COMPACT_ATOMS: atom_id res chain seq x y z
N MET A 1 -11.44 -16.91 -12.46
CA MET A 1 -10.56 -15.80 -12.82
C MET A 1 -9.35 -15.85 -11.92
N GLN A 2 -8.17 -15.89 -12.49
CA GLN A 2 -6.91 -16.03 -11.77
C GLN A 2 -6.65 -14.80 -10.91
N ASN A 3 -6.35 -14.96 -9.61
CA ASN A 3 -5.97 -13.84 -8.75
C ASN A 3 -4.48 -13.47 -8.92
N TYR A 4 -4.05 -12.37 -8.34
CA TYR A 4 -2.67 -11.87 -8.49
C TYR A 4 -1.61 -12.80 -7.89
N PHE A 5 -1.93 -13.51 -6.80
CA PHE A 5 -1.02 -14.50 -6.22
C PHE A 5 -0.81 -15.69 -7.17
N GLU A 6 -1.91 -16.21 -7.73
CA GLU A 6 -1.86 -17.28 -8.72
C GLU A 6 -1.12 -16.86 -9.98
N PHE A 7 -1.32 -15.61 -10.42
CA PHE A 7 -0.66 -15.05 -11.60
C PHE A 7 0.87 -15.11 -11.51
N PHE A 8 1.42 -14.85 -10.32
CA PHE A 8 2.86 -14.93 -10.07
C PHE A 8 3.30 -16.26 -9.40
N ASN A 9 2.41 -17.24 -9.32
CA ASN A 9 2.65 -18.50 -8.65
C ASN A 9 3.15 -18.36 -7.20
N LEU A 10 2.52 -17.46 -6.46
CA LEU A 10 2.79 -17.18 -5.05
C LEU A 10 1.68 -17.74 -4.16
N PRO A 11 1.96 -18.12 -2.91
CA PRO A 11 0.93 -18.50 -1.97
C PRO A 11 0.05 -17.29 -1.60
N GLU A 12 -1.27 -17.53 -1.48
CA GLU A 12 -2.24 -16.51 -1.08
C GLU A 12 -2.14 -16.24 0.42
N GLN A 13 -1.19 -15.40 0.78
CA GLN A 13 -0.91 -15.02 2.18
C GLN A 13 -0.21 -13.66 2.24
N PHE A 14 -0.17 -13.06 3.44
CA PHE A 14 0.48 -11.76 3.63
C PHE A 14 2.00 -11.83 3.44
N ALA A 15 2.66 -12.79 4.10
CA ALA A 15 4.10 -12.97 3.98
C ALA A 15 4.44 -13.66 2.65
N ILE A 16 5.02 -12.92 1.71
CA ILE A 16 5.45 -13.42 0.41
C ILE A 16 6.93 -13.16 0.16
N ASP A 17 7.52 -13.92 -0.73
CA ASP A 17 8.87 -13.69 -1.23
C ASP A 17 8.89 -12.52 -2.22
N LEU A 18 9.32 -11.34 -1.75
CA LEU A 18 9.39 -10.13 -2.57
C LEU A 18 10.44 -10.21 -3.68
N GLN A 19 11.54 -10.93 -3.45
CA GLN A 19 12.53 -11.20 -4.51
C GLN A 19 11.93 -12.08 -5.60
N GLY A 20 11.23 -13.13 -5.22
CA GLY A 20 10.52 -13.99 -6.15
C GLY A 20 9.46 -13.25 -6.95
N LEU A 21 8.71 -12.35 -6.33
CA LEU A 21 7.76 -11.46 -6.99
C LEU A 21 8.45 -10.57 -8.04
N ASP A 22 9.55 -9.93 -7.68
CA ASP A 22 10.30 -9.05 -8.58
C ASP A 22 10.86 -9.82 -9.79
N GLN A 23 11.40 -11.00 -9.56
CA GLN A 23 11.92 -11.88 -10.63
C GLN A 23 10.80 -12.36 -11.56
N ALA A 24 9.65 -12.76 -11.00
CA ALA A 24 8.49 -13.18 -11.79
C ALA A 24 7.93 -12.04 -12.65
N TYR A 25 7.84 -10.83 -12.08
CA TYR A 25 7.43 -9.64 -12.80
C TYR A 25 8.38 -9.31 -13.96
N LYS A 26 9.67 -9.27 -13.72
CA LYS A 26 10.69 -9.03 -14.77
C LYS A 26 10.64 -10.08 -15.89
N LYS A 27 10.39 -11.33 -15.53
CA LYS A 27 10.26 -12.41 -16.51
C LYS A 27 9.07 -12.16 -17.45
N ILE A 28 7.91 -11.78 -16.89
CA ILE A 28 6.72 -11.47 -17.69
C ILE A 28 6.95 -10.24 -18.56
N GLN A 29 7.57 -9.18 -18.02
CA GLN A 29 7.91 -7.98 -18.80
C GLN A 29 8.74 -8.32 -20.05
N ARG A 30 9.72 -9.22 -19.93
CA ARG A 30 10.53 -9.66 -21.08
C ARG A 30 9.72 -10.46 -22.09
N LEU A 31 8.78 -11.30 -21.62
CA LEU A 31 7.92 -12.11 -22.49
C LEU A 31 6.92 -11.29 -23.30
N VAL A 32 6.43 -10.18 -22.74
CA VAL A 32 5.41 -9.34 -23.38
C VAL A 32 5.97 -8.03 -23.94
N HIS A 33 7.28 -7.88 -24.00
CA HIS A 33 7.92 -6.66 -24.50
C HIS A 33 7.50 -6.37 -25.95
N PRO A 34 7.16 -5.12 -26.30
CA PRO A 34 6.66 -4.76 -27.65
C PRO A 34 7.57 -5.20 -28.79
N ASP A 35 8.90 -5.17 -28.60
CA ASP A 35 9.86 -5.59 -29.63
C ASP A 35 9.72 -7.05 -30.05
N ARG A 36 9.13 -7.90 -29.19
CA ARG A 36 8.87 -9.32 -29.52
C ARG A 36 7.63 -9.51 -30.39
N PHE A 37 6.80 -8.50 -30.52
CA PHE A 37 5.50 -8.56 -31.21
C PHE A 37 5.45 -7.70 -32.47
N VAL A 38 6.59 -7.23 -32.98
CA VAL A 38 6.67 -6.36 -34.17
C VAL A 38 6.00 -6.99 -35.38
N THR A 39 6.17 -8.31 -35.56
CA THR A 39 5.58 -9.08 -36.66
C THR A 39 4.36 -9.90 -36.28
N ALA A 40 3.87 -9.75 -35.04
CA ALA A 40 2.74 -10.46 -34.52
C ALA A 40 1.40 -9.95 -35.07
N THR A 41 0.37 -10.76 -34.99
CA THR A 41 -1.01 -10.35 -35.33
C THR A 41 -1.55 -9.33 -34.33
N GLU A 42 -2.59 -8.60 -34.72
CA GLU A 42 -3.25 -7.63 -33.82
C GLU A 42 -3.85 -8.32 -32.58
N ALA A 43 -4.32 -9.56 -32.72
CA ALA A 43 -4.82 -10.37 -31.59
C ALA A 43 -3.70 -10.72 -30.60
N GLU A 44 -2.54 -11.12 -31.09
CA GLU A 44 -1.37 -11.45 -30.27
C GLU A 44 -0.83 -10.20 -29.55
N LYS A 45 -0.77 -9.06 -30.24
CA LYS A 45 -0.39 -7.78 -29.64
C LYS A 45 -1.34 -7.38 -28.50
N ARG A 46 -2.65 -7.51 -28.70
CA ARG A 46 -3.65 -7.22 -27.64
C ARG A 46 -3.48 -8.14 -26.44
N THR A 47 -3.27 -9.42 -26.66
CA THR A 47 -3.02 -10.39 -25.59
C THR A 47 -1.77 -10.01 -24.79
N ALA A 48 -0.68 -9.67 -25.47
CA ALA A 48 0.55 -9.22 -24.81
C ALA A 48 0.33 -7.95 -23.97
N MET A 49 -0.44 -6.98 -24.49
CA MET A 49 -0.79 -5.75 -23.75
C MET A 49 -1.63 -6.05 -22.50
N GLN A 50 -2.59 -6.97 -22.60
CA GLN A 50 -3.42 -7.40 -21.46
C GLN A 50 -2.58 -8.08 -20.38
N TRP A 51 -1.64 -8.93 -20.75
CA TRP A 51 -0.71 -9.56 -19.82
C TRP A 51 0.22 -8.55 -19.17
N ALA A 52 0.72 -7.58 -19.93
CA ALA A 52 1.53 -6.50 -19.39
C ALA A 52 0.77 -5.65 -18.35
N ALA A 53 -0.48 -5.29 -18.66
CA ALA A 53 -1.34 -4.54 -17.74
C ALA A 53 -1.63 -5.33 -16.47
N MET A 54 -1.99 -6.61 -16.61
CA MET A 54 -2.22 -7.52 -15.47
C MET A 54 -0.96 -7.66 -14.59
N ALA A 55 0.20 -7.85 -15.21
CA ALA A 55 1.47 -7.95 -14.50
C ALA A 55 1.78 -6.68 -13.70
N ASN A 56 1.56 -5.50 -14.29
CA ASN A 56 1.77 -4.22 -13.62
C ASN A 56 0.84 -4.03 -12.42
N ASP A 57 -0.45 -4.33 -12.57
CA ASP A 57 -1.43 -4.21 -11.49
C ASP A 57 -1.15 -5.20 -10.36
N ALA A 58 -0.86 -6.45 -10.72
CA ALA A 58 -0.52 -7.49 -9.76
C ALA A 58 0.76 -7.17 -8.99
N TYR A 59 1.81 -6.73 -9.68
CA TYR A 59 3.08 -6.33 -9.05
C TYR A 59 2.90 -5.14 -8.10
N ARG A 60 2.19 -4.11 -8.52
CA ARG A 60 1.89 -2.94 -7.71
C ARG A 60 1.09 -3.29 -6.45
N THR A 61 0.13 -4.18 -6.60
CA THR A 61 -0.74 -4.62 -5.48
C THR A 61 0.02 -5.50 -4.50
N LEU A 62 0.72 -6.52 -4.98
CA LEU A 62 1.43 -7.45 -4.11
C LEU A 62 2.74 -6.90 -3.55
N GLY A 63 3.38 -5.97 -4.25
CA GLY A 63 4.63 -5.34 -3.82
C GLY A 63 4.48 -4.36 -2.64
N ASP A 64 3.29 -3.82 -2.44
CA ASP A 64 2.99 -2.90 -1.33
C ASP A 64 2.25 -3.63 -0.21
N PRO A 65 2.74 -3.60 1.04
CA PRO A 65 2.13 -4.37 2.13
C PRO A 65 0.70 -3.92 2.47
N VAL A 66 0.37 -2.66 2.35
CA VAL A 66 -1.00 -2.16 2.61
C VAL A 66 -1.94 -2.60 1.50
N ARG A 67 -1.55 -2.44 0.24
CA ARG A 67 -2.34 -2.89 -0.92
C ARG A 67 -2.51 -4.40 -0.93
N ARG A 68 -1.46 -5.14 -0.64
CA ARG A 68 -1.50 -6.61 -0.52
C ARG A 68 -2.49 -7.05 0.57
N SER A 69 -2.45 -6.40 1.74
CA SER A 69 -3.37 -6.66 2.84
C SER A 69 -4.84 -6.41 2.45
N ALA A 70 -5.10 -5.26 1.82
CA ALA A 70 -6.44 -4.91 1.35
C ALA A 70 -6.93 -5.90 0.29
N TYR A 71 -6.05 -6.33 -0.61
CA TYR A 71 -6.36 -7.32 -1.64
C TYR A 71 -6.71 -8.69 -1.06
N LEU A 72 -5.98 -9.15 -0.02
CA LEU A 72 -6.31 -10.37 0.70
C LEU A 72 -7.69 -10.31 1.35
N CYS A 73 -8.05 -9.17 1.94
CA CYS A 73 -9.40 -8.97 2.47
C CYS A 73 -10.45 -9.04 1.36
N GLU A 74 -10.19 -8.37 0.23
CA GLU A 74 -11.10 -8.36 -0.93
C GLU A 74 -11.34 -9.77 -1.49
N LEU A 75 -10.28 -10.58 -1.64
CA LEU A 75 -10.39 -11.98 -2.07
C LEU A 75 -11.27 -12.83 -1.15
N ASN A 76 -11.37 -12.45 0.12
CA ASN A 76 -12.19 -13.10 1.12
C ASN A 76 -13.53 -12.40 1.39
N GLY A 77 -13.94 -11.48 0.51
CA GLY A 77 -15.25 -10.83 0.55
C GLY A 77 -15.36 -9.55 1.37
N TYR A 78 -14.23 -9.02 1.88
CA TYR A 78 -14.21 -7.81 2.71
C TYR A 78 -13.53 -6.64 1.98
N HIS A 79 -14.31 -5.66 1.59
CA HIS A 79 -13.84 -4.49 0.82
C HIS A 79 -13.49 -3.32 1.73
N VAL A 80 -12.22 -3.03 1.89
CA VAL A 80 -11.71 -1.97 2.78
C VAL A 80 -12.25 -0.56 2.41
N ARG A 81 -12.44 -0.27 1.12
CA ARG A 81 -12.85 1.06 0.64
C ARG A 81 -14.36 1.29 0.53
N LYS A 82 -15.17 0.23 0.53
CA LYS A 82 -16.62 0.34 0.28
C LYS A 82 -17.46 0.62 1.51
N GLU A 83 -16.93 0.40 2.69
CA GLU A 83 -17.66 0.63 3.93
C GLU A 83 -17.47 2.09 4.39
N THR A 84 -18.40 2.95 3.99
CA THR A 84 -18.40 4.38 4.27
C THR A 84 -18.85 4.74 5.70
N HIS A 85 -19.34 3.79 6.48
CA HIS A 85 -20.00 4.02 7.77
C HIS A 85 -19.34 3.34 8.98
N VAL A 86 -18.09 2.91 8.86
CA VAL A 86 -17.39 2.34 10.01
C VAL A 86 -16.83 3.46 10.87
N SER A 87 -17.30 3.51 12.13
CA SER A 87 -16.75 4.42 13.12
C SER A 87 -15.30 4.06 13.41
N MET A 88 -14.39 5.01 13.24
CA MET A 88 -13.01 4.90 13.69
C MET A 88 -12.96 4.86 15.21
N ASP A 89 -11.97 4.13 15.74
CA ASP A 89 -11.64 4.17 17.16
C ASP A 89 -11.41 5.61 17.64
N PRO A 90 -12.11 6.08 18.70
CA PRO A 90 -11.97 7.45 19.20
C PRO A 90 -10.53 7.81 19.61
N GLU A 91 -9.79 6.89 20.21
CA GLU A 91 -8.39 7.14 20.59
C GLU A 91 -7.50 7.38 19.37
N PHE A 92 -7.72 6.61 18.31
CA PHE A 92 -7.02 6.81 17.04
C PHE A 92 -7.34 8.17 16.43
N LEU A 93 -8.61 8.57 16.42
CA LEU A 93 -9.02 9.89 15.91
C LEU A 93 -8.41 11.05 16.70
N MET A 94 -8.36 10.93 18.02
CA MET A 94 -7.72 11.93 18.89
C MET A 94 -6.21 12.05 18.59
N GLN A 95 -5.53 10.94 18.44
CA GLN A 95 -4.11 10.95 18.06
C GLN A 95 -3.90 11.63 16.71
N GLN A 96 -4.75 11.36 15.72
CA GLN A 96 -4.66 11.98 14.39
C GLN A 96 -4.88 13.50 14.48
N LEU A 97 -5.79 13.97 15.33
CA LEU A 97 -6.01 15.42 15.56
C LEU A 97 -4.78 16.08 16.17
N GLU A 98 -4.22 15.51 17.23
CA GLU A 98 -3.00 16.00 17.88
C GLU A 98 -1.83 16.10 16.89
N TRP A 99 -1.64 15.07 16.08
CA TRP A 99 -0.59 15.07 15.08
C TRP A 99 -0.79 16.12 13.98
N ARG A 100 -2.04 16.37 13.58
CA ARG A 100 -2.35 17.43 12.60
C ARG A 100 -2.06 18.82 13.14
N GLU A 101 -2.36 19.06 14.40
CA GLU A 101 -2.02 20.32 15.08
C GLU A 101 -0.50 20.51 15.16
N LEU A 102 0.25 19.47 15.55
CA LEU A 102 1.70 19.52 15.60
C LEU A 102 2.33 19.72 14.20
N LEU A 103 1.79 19.08 13.18
CA LEU A 103 2.25 19.25 11.80
C LEU A 103 2.04 20.68 11.32
N GLN A 104 0.87 21.25 11.61
CA GLN A 104 0.55 22.63 11.26
C GLN A 104 1.49 23.60 11.97
N GLU A 105 1.70 23.44 13.27
CA GLU A 105 2.64 24.25 14.05
C GLU A 105 4.06 24.18 13.49
N ALA A 106 4.53 22.95 13.19
CA ALA A 106 5.85 22.75 12.61
C ALA A 106 6.03 23.45 11.25
N ARG A 107 4.99 23.44 10.41
CA ARG A 107 4.98 24.14 9.12
C ARG A 107 5.00 25.66 9.29
N GLU A 108 4.17 26.20 10.17
CA GLU A 108 4.05 27.65 10.41
C GLU A 108 5.33 28.24 11.01
N THR A 109 5.93 27.52 11.93
CA THR A 109 7.15 27.96 12.67
C THR A 109 8.45 27.55 11.99
N GLY A 110 8.41 26.70 10.98
CA GLY A 110 9.61 26.13 10.36
C GLY A 110 10.42 25.25 11.34
N ASN A 111 9.78 24.63 12.32
CA ASN A 111 10.42 23.85 13.36
C ASN A 111 10.76 22.44 12.89
N ARG A 112 11.96 22.29 12.29
CA ARG A 112 12.45 21.01 11.80
C ARG A 112 12.55 19.93 12.89
N PRO A 113 13.10 20.19 14.09
CA PRO A 113 13.14 19.18 15.15
C PRO A 113 11.75 18.64 15.55
N MET A 114 10.74 19.50 15.59
CA MET A 114 9.35 19.07 15.85
C MET A 114 8.85 18.13 14.74
N LEU A 115 9.14 18.45 13.50
CA LEU A 115 8.74 17.65 12.35
C LEU A 115 9.45 16.29 12.34
N GLU A 116 10.74 16.24 12.66
CA GLU A 116 11.51 15.01 12.79
C GLU A 116 10.94 14.09 13.88
N LYS A 117 10.62 14.64 15.04
CA LYS A 117 10.00 13.90 16.15
C LYS A 117 8.62 13.33 15.74
N LEU A 118 7.83 14.12 15.05
CA LEU A 118 6.52 13.68 14.54
C LEU A 118 6.66 12.54 13.52
N ALA A 119 7.66 12.63 12.63
CA ALA A 119 7.98 11.58 11.67
C ALA A 119 8.38 10.26 12.36
N GLU A 120 9.21 10.33 13.39
CA GLU A 120 9.59 9.15 14.17
C GLU A 120 8.39 8.49 14.86
N GLN A 121 7.52 9.29 15.46
CA GLN A 121 6.30 8.80 16.10
C GLN A 121 5.36 8.13 15.08
N GLN A 122 5.17 8.76 13.94
CA GLN A 122 4.34 8.21 12.86
C GLN A 122 4.88 6.88 12.35
N LEU A 123 6.19 6.76 12.11
CA LEU A 123 6.83 5.52 11.68
C LEU A 123 6.67 4.40 12.71
N TYR A 124 6.82 4.71 13.98
CA TYR A 124 6.63 3.73 15.06
C TYR A 124 5.20 3.21 15.10
N VAL A 125 4.22 4.11 15.09
CA VAL A 125 2.79 3.75 15.13
C VAL A 125 2.40 2.98 13.87
N ARG A 126 2.90 3.40 12.70
CA ARG A 126 2.70 2.70 11.44
C ARG A 126 3.21 1.25 11.49
N GLN A 127 4.41 1.05 12.01
CA GLN A 127 4.98 -0.29 12.13
C GLN A 127 4.15 -1.17 13.05
N LYS A 128 3.73 -0.66 14.20
CA LYS A 128 2.86 -1.38 15.13
C LYS A 128 1.50 -1.71 14.53
N GLN A 129 0.91 -0.78 13.79
CA GLN A 129 -0.35 -1.00 13.09
C GLN A 129 -0.23 -2.09 12.02
N MET A 130 0.90 -2.15 11.30
CA MET A 130 1.14 -3.20 10.32
C MET A 130 1.25 -4.58 10.95
N GLU A 131 1.86 -4.70 12.12
CA GLU A 131 1.91 -5.94 12.90
C GLU A 131 0.50 -6.42 13.28
N VAL A 132 -0.40 -5.50 13.66
CA VAL A 132 -1.80 -5.79 13.97
C VAL A 132 -2.54 -6.32 12.75
N VAL A 133 -2.36 -5.67 11.60
CA VAL A 133 -2.95 -6.11 10.32
C VAL A 133 -2.47 -7.51 9.95
N GLU A 134 -1.17 -7.75 10.00
CA GLU A 134 -0.56 -9.06 9.68
C GLU A 134 -1.11 -10.17 10.59
N ASN A 135 -1.17 -9.91 11.90
CA ASN A 135 -1.72 -10.87 12.86
C ASN A 135 -3.19 -11.23 12.57
N SER A 136 -4.00 -10.24 12.21
CA SER A 136 -5.40 -10.46 11.84
C SER A 136 -5.52 -11.30 10.56
N LEU A 137 -4.71 -11.02 9.55
CA LEU A 137 -4.68 -11.78 8.30
C LEU A 137 -4.21 -13.21 8.51
N ASN A 138 -3.19 -13.43 9.32
CA ASN A 138 -2.65 -14.77 9.62
C ASN A 138 -3.67 -15.63 10.39
N ARG A 139 -4.55 -14.99 11.18
CA ARG A 139 -5.66 -15.64 11.86
C ARG A 139 -6.94 -15.74 11.03
N ARG A 140 -6.90 -15.29 9.78
CA ARG A 140 -8.05 -15.22 8.88
C ARG A 140 -9.22 -14.40 9.42
N GLN A 141 -8.92 -13.39 10.21
CA GLN A 141 -9.89 -12.43 10.76
C GLN A 141 -10.03 -11.25 9.81
N TYR A 142 -10.56 -11.47 8.63
CA TYR A 142 -10.57 -10.51 7.52
C TYR A 142 -11.40 -9.27 7.80
N GLU A 143 -12.51 -9.39 8.52
CA GLU A 143 -13.32 -8.23 8.93
C GLU A 143 -12.51 -7.30 9.83
N ASN A 144 -11.87 -7.85 10.87
CA ASN A 144 -10.98 -7.09 11.73
C ASN A 144 -9.79 -6.51 10.97
N ALA A 145 -9.15 -7.31 10.11
CA ALA A 145 -8.05 -6.85 9.26
C ALA A 145 -8.47 -5.66 8.39
N ALA A 146 -9.66 -5.68 7.79
CA ALA A 146 -10.17 -4.58 6.99
C ALA A 146 -10.31 -3.27 7.79
N GLN A 147 -10.76 -3.35 9.04
CA GLN A 147 -10.84 -2.20 9.94
C GLN A 147 -9.46 -1.64 10.27
N GLU A 148 -8.52 -2.52 10.60
CA GLU A 148 -7.15 -2.14 10.94
C GLU A 148 -6.38 -1.59 9.71
N ILE A 149 -6.67 -2.08 8.51
CA ILE A 149 -6.10 -1.55 7.26
C ILE A 149 -6.57 -0.12 7.00
N ARG A 150 -7.81 0.25 7.37
CA ARG A 150 -8.27 1.65 7.25
C ARG A 150 -7.44 2.59 8.10
N LYS A 151 -7.15 2.22 9.35
CA LYS A 151 -6.22 2.99 10.19
C LYS A 151 -4.86 3.13 9.52
N MET A 152 -4.37 2.04 8.93
CA MET A 152 -3.10 2.03 8.21
C MET A 152 -3.09 3.00 7.03
N MET A 153 -4.18 3.09 6.27
CA MET A 153 -4.31 4.05 5.16
C MET A 153 -4.24 5.51 5.63
N PHE A 154 -4.83 5.82 6.77
CA PHE A 154 -4.72 7.16 7.39
C PHE A 154 -3.28 7.46 7.82
N LEU A 155 -2.59 6.50 8.41
CA LEU A 155 -1.18 6.64 8.80
C LEU A 155 -0.26 6.85 7.58
N GLU A 156 -0.48 6.12 6.49
CA GLU A 156 0.26 6.29 5.24
C GLU A 156 0.07 7.70 4.68
N LYS A 157 -1.17 8.17 4.59
CA LYS A 157 -1.47 9.52 4.10
C LYS A 157 -0.84 10.60 4.96
N PHE A 158 -0.88 10.43 6.27
CA PHE A 158 -0.23 11.37 7.18
C PHE A 158 1.30 11.37 7.02
N GLY A 159 1.91 10.22 6.78
CA GLY A 159 3.33 10.12 6.44
C GLY A 159 3.71 10.87 5.16
N GLU A 160 2.86 10.85 4.14
CA GLU A 160 3.03 11.64 2.92
C GLU A 160 2.98 13.14 3.22
N GLU A 161 2.01 13.59 4.04
CA GLU A 161 1.88 14.99 4.46
C GLU A 161 3.11 15.48 5.26
N ILE A 162 3.71 14.63 6.08
CA ILE A 162 4.99 14.91 6.77
C ILE A 162 6.12 15.08 5.74
N GLY A 163 6.20 14.20 4.74
CA GLY A 163 7.18 14.30 3.66
C GLY A 163 7.07 15.62 2.90
N GLU A 164 5.87 16.03 2.54
CA GLU A 164 5.61 17.32 1.90
C GLU A 164 6.05 18.50 2.79
N ALA A 165 5.84 18.42 4.10
CA ALA A 165 6.29 19.45 5.03
C ALA A 165 7.83 19.57 5.08
N PHE A 166 8.57 18.47 5.00
CA PHE A 166 10.04 18.51 4.85
C PHE A 166 10.46 19.18 3.55
N ASP A 167 9.82 18.83 2.44
CA ASP A 167 10.12 19.43 1.12
C ASP A 167 9.86 20.95 1.13
N GLU A 168 8.79 21.40 1.78
CA GLU A 168 8.48 22.82 1.97
C GLU A 168 9.55 23.56 2.78
N LEU A 169 10.10 22.94 3.83
CA LEU A 169 11.18 23.50 4.63
C LEU A 169 12.49 23.61 3.83
N ASP A 170 12.80 22.56 3.07
CA ASP A 170 14.03 22.51 2.27
C ASP A 170 13.99 23.50 1.10
N SER A 171 12.82 23.81 0.53
CA SER A 171 12.64 24.76 -0.56
C SER A 171 12.72 26.23 -0.13
N LYS A 172 12.62 26.55 1.16
CA LYS A 172 12.75 27.91 1.71
C LYS A 172 14.17 28.34 2.02
N HIS A 173 15.11 27.46 1.81
CA HIS A 173 16.55 27.69 1.99
C HIS A 173 17.29 27.49 0.68
#